data_6e0d2b05f6b4da199e2d6769d8a5792a
#
_entry.id   6e0d2b05f6b4da199e2d6769d8a5792a
#
_cell.length_a   1.000
_cell.length_b   1.000
_cell.length_c   1.000
_cell.angle_alpha   90.00
_cell.angle_beta   90.00
_cell.angle_gamma   90.00
#
_symmetry.space_group_name_H-M   'P 1'
#
loop_
_entity.id
_entity.type
_entity.pdbx_description
1 polymer ?
#
loop_
_entity_poly.entity_id
_entity_poly.type
_entity_poly.pdbx_seq_one_letter_code
_entity_poly.pdbx_strand_id
1 'polypeptide(L)'
;MEILTTISDSFESDRFMEPADDLQENIEQNTTWSMEILPHNIAEVSLIPEFINEIYITMIPGATCLETIEAAQKIQAVGKQAIPHIAARSFTGAEDLEECLSGLEAAGIERALLIGGGHSELAGKISCVMDMLKTGLFAKYGINAFDFAGHPEGNPDDPNSAVHMLEKLRWAEEQGASARIVTQWSLDTECTNAWISGLREKGVNNPIHLGIPGPSTLKTLMRFAKICGVKASTTVLRKQGLNLSKLMFVNKPDKIIEELRGYDQLHLFPFGGIERSSAWLTEWQTKSYI
;
A
#
# COMPACT_ATOMS: atom_id res chain seq x y z
N MET A 1 -51.68 27.22 -35.44
CA MET A 1 -52.74 27.33 -34.43
C MET A 1 -52.33 26.35 -33.38
N GLU A 2 -51.50 26.88 -32.49
CA GLU A 2 -51.73 26.98 -31.04
C GLU A 2 -51.77 25.62 -30.36
N ILE A 3 -50.97 25.31 -29.36
CA ILE A 3 -50.70 26.00 -28.11
C ILE A 3 -49.33 25.57 -27.55
N LEU A 4 -48.50 26.56 -27.26
CA LEU A 4 -47.44 26.55 -26.26
C LEU A 4 -48.07 26.52 -24.86
N THR A 5 -47.51 25.73 -23.92
CA THR A 5 -47.47 26.11 -22.50
C THR A 5 -46.32 25.37 -21.81
N THR A 6 -45.29 26.08 -21.57
CA THR A 6 -44.56 26.35 -20.31
C THR A 6 -44.79 25.37 -19.16
N ILE A 7 -43.75 24.67 -18.74
CA ILE A 7 -43.44 24.40 -17.34
C ILE A 7 -41.95 24.65 -17.15
N SER A 8 -41.62 25.87 -16.68
CA SER A 8 -40.44 26.12 -15.88
C SER A 8 -40.81 25.74 -14.45
N ASP A 9 -39.93 25.13 -13.71
CA ASP A 9 -39.45 25.53 -12.40
C ASP A 9 -38.90 24.38 -11.59
N SER A 10 -37.80 24.73 -10.98
CA SER A 10 -37.25 24.24 -9.72
C SER A 10 -36.63 22.82 -9.70
N PHE A 11 -35.38 22.78 -10.07
CA PHE A 11 -34.41 22.00 -9.30
C PHE A 11 -33.28 22.93 -8.81
N GLU A 12 -33.55 23.66 -7.75
CA GLU A 12 -32.56 24.15 -6.83
C GLU A 12 -31.99 22.92 -6.10
N SER A 13 -30.89 22.42 -6.58
CA SER A 13 -30.04 21.53 -5.78
C SER A 13 -29.09 22.41 -4.98
N ASP A 14 -29.53 22.90 -3.83
CA ASP A 14 -28.66 23.30 -2.74
C ASP A 14 -27.87 22.06 -2.28
N ARG A 15 -26.79 21.73 -3.00
CA ARG A 15 -25.71 20.99 -2.42
C ARG A 15 -24.93 22.00 -1.56
N PHE A 16 -25.23 22.00 -0.28
CA PHE A 16 -24.34 22.54 0.73
C PHE A 16 -22.97 21.87 0.49
N MET A 17 -22.03 22.63 -0.07
CA MET A 17 -20.61 22.27 0.01
C MET A 17 -20.25 22.46 1.48
N GLU A 18 -20.01 21.36 2.19
CA GLU A 18 -19.39 21.42 3.50
C GLU A 18 -18.07 22.20 3.38
N PRO A 19 -17.76 23.10 4.31
CA PRO A 19 -16.50 23.83 4.30
C PRO A 19 -15.34 22.81 4.30
N ALA A 20 -14.29 23.11 3.54
CA ALA A 20 -13.13 22.22 3.38
C ALA A 20 -12.46 21.83 4.71
N ASP A 21 -12.62 22.67 5.74
CA ASP A 21 -12.09 22.43 7.09
C ASP A 21 -12.81 21.27 7.81
N ASP A 22 -14.15 21.15 7.69
CA ASP A 22 -14.93 20.06 8.29
C ASP A 22 -14.61 18.69 7.64
N LEU A 23 -14.26 18.69 6.35
CA LEU A 23 -13.81 17.47 5.65
C LEU A 23 -12.42 17.03 6.12
N GLN A 24 -11.56 17.98 6.48
CA GLN A 24 -10.19 17.70 6.92
C GLN A 24 -10.16 17.13 8.34
N GLU A 25 -10.95 17.69 9.28
CA GLU A 25 -11.11 17.15 10.63
C GLU A 25 -11.70 15.72 10.62
N ASN A 26 -12.66 15.43 9.74
CA ASN A 26 -13.25 14.10 9.61
C ASN A 26 -12.29 13.07 9.02
N ILE A 27 -11.33 13.45 8.17
CA ILE A 27 -10.32 12.56 7.62
C ILE A 27 -9.32 12.14 8.69
N GLU A 28 -8.86 13.06 9.54
CA GLU A 28 -7.89 12.75 10.59
C GLU A 28 -8.47 11.83 11.68
N GLN A 29 -9.74 12.00 12.06
CA GLN A 29 -10.39 11.22 13.12
C GLN A 29 -10.68 9.77 12.73
N ASN A 30 -10.78 9.44 11.42
CA ASN A 30 -11.14 8.10 10.94
C ASN A 30 -10.05 7.42 10.11
N THR A 31 -8.84 7.96 10.08
CA THR A 31 -7.74 7.36 9.30
C THR A 31 -7.34 6.00 9.87
N THR A 32 -7.53 4.96 9.08
CA THR A 32 -7.05 3.62 9.39
C THR A 32 -5.62 3.42 8.89
N TRP A 33 -4.90 2.51 9.55
CA TRP A 33 -3.50 2.27 9.28
C TRP A 33 -3.17 0.79 9.10
N SER A 34 -2.21 0.51 8.24
CA SER A 34 -1.46 -0.74 8.20
C SER A 34 0.04 -0.47 8.30
N MET A 35 0.82 -1.49 8.63
CA MET A 35 2.27 -1.34 8.74
C MET A 35 2.97 -2.49 8.02
N GLU A 36 4.08 -2.18 7.34
CA GLU A 36 4.94 -3.19 6.70
C GLU A 36 6.07 -3.59 7.64
N ILE A 37 6.36 -4.89 7.72
CA ILE A 37 7.50 -5.42 8.46
C ILE A 37 8.30 -6.42 7.62
N LEU A 38 9.56 -6.62 7.97
CA LEU A 38 10.36 -7.72 7.46
C LEU A 38 10.15 -8.97 8.35
N PRO A 39 10.20 -10.20 7.81
CA PRO A 39 10.04 -11.42 8.60
C PRO A 39 10.94 -11.49 9.84
N HIS A 40 12.17 -11.02 9.74
CA HIS A 40 13.12 -11.02 10.88
C HIS A 40 12.79 -10.02 11.98
N ASN A 41 11.92 -9.03 11.71
CA ASN A 41 11.44 -8.07 12.73
C ASN A 41 10.22 -8.58 13.48
N ILE A 42 9.80 -9.83 13.31
CA ILE A 42 8.58 -10.37 13.91
C ILE A 42 8.55 -10.27 15.44
N ALA A 43 9.71 -10.28 16.10
CA ALA A 43 9.79 -10.09 17.55
C ALA A 43 9.31 -8.70 18.00
N GLU A 44 9.34 -7.71 17.12
CA GLU A 44 8.91 -6.33 17.40
C GLU A 44 7.40 -6.12 17.16
N VAL A 45 6.65 -7.14 16.71
CA VAL A 45 5.21 -7.00 16.42
C VAL A 45 4.40 -6.56 17.65
N SER A 46 4.84 -6.92 18.85
CA SER A 46 4.22 -6.49 20.12
C SER A 46 4.37 -4.99 20.41
N LEU A 47 5.27 -4.30 19.71
CA LEU A 47 5.45 -2.85 19.81
C LEU A 47 4.47 -2.09 18.91
N ILE A 48 3.80 -2.79 17.98
CA ILE A 48 2.86 -2.18 17.04
C ILE A 48 1.54 -1.89 17.77
N PRO A 49 1.03 -0.64 17.74
CA PRO A 49 -0.19 -0.25 18.42
C PRO A 49 -1.39 -1.18 18.11
N GLU A 50 -2.27 -1.35 19.08
CA GLU A 50 -3.43 -2.25 18.94
C GLU A 50 -4.39 -1.82 17.82
N PHE A 51 -4.53 -0.51 17.58
CA PHE A 51 -5.38 0.01 16.51
C PHE A 51 -4.87 -0.30 15.10
N ILE A 52 -3.60 -0.73 14.93
CA ILE A 52 -3.09 -1.26 13.67
C ILE A 52 -3.35 -2.74 13.62
N ASN A 53 -4.33 -3.14 12.85
CA ASN A 53 -4.72 -4.54 12.72
C ASN A 53 -4.00 -5.25 11.56
N GLU A 54 -3.77 -4.58 10.44
CA GLU A 54 -3.17 -5.17 9.24
C GLU A 54 -1.65 -5.01 9.23
N ILE A 55 -0.93 -6.14 9.19
CA ILE A 55 0.53 -6.18 9.14
C ILE A 55 0.96 -6.85 7.85
N TYR A 56 1.62 -6.09 6.98
CA TYR A 56 2.18 -6.60 5.74
C TYR A 56 3.57 -7.18 5.98
N ILE A 57 3.82 -8.35 5.43
CA ILE A 57 5.10 -9.06 5.57
C ILE A 57 5.85 -8.95 4.25
N THR A 58 6.92 -8.18 4.23
CA THR A 58 7.72 -7.95 3.01
C THR A 58 8.46 -9.21 2.58
N MET A 59 8.33 -9.58 1.31
CA MET A 59 9.15 -10.61 0.69
C MET A 59 10.30 -9.95 -0.07
N ILE A 60 11.50 -9.95 0.54
CA ILE A 60 12.71 -9.42 -0.10
C ILE A 60 13.37 -10.47 -1.01
N PRO A 61 14.17 -10.05 -2.01
CA PRO A 61 14.90 -10.99 -2.84
C PRO A 61 15.75 -11.97 -2.01
N GLY A 62 15.59 -13.28 -2.27
CA GLY A 62 16.25 -14.35 -1.54
C GLY A 62 15.57 -14.79 -0.25
N ALA A 63 14.49 -14.14 0.19
CA ALA A 63 13.66 -14.64 1.29
C ALA A 63 12.90 -15.91 0.86
N THR A 64 12.73 -16.82 1.79
CA THR A 64 11.97 -18.05 1.59
C THR A 64 10.51 -17.84 1.95
N CYS A 65 9.61 -18.63 1.34
CA CYS A 65 8.21 -18.61 1.74
C CYS A 65 8.03 -19.10 3.19
N LEU A 66 8.88 -19.98 3.67
CA LEU A 66 8.83 -20.48 5.05
C LEU A 66 8.98 -19.34 6.08
N GLU A 67 9.93 -18.42 5.88
CA GLU A 67 10.10 -17.25 6.77
C GLU A 67 8.84 -16.38 6.80
N THR A 68 8.18 -16.23 5.66
CA THR A 68 6.93 -15.49 5.53
C THR A 68 5.78 -16.20 6.25
N ILE A 69 5.68 -17.53 6.11
CA ILE A 69 4.66 -18.35 6.80
C ILE A 69 4.84 -18.27 8.33
N GLU A 70 6.07 -18.45 8.82
CA GLU A 70 6.37 -18.34 10.25
C GLU A 70 6.05 -16.95 10.83
N ALA A 71 6.34 -15.90 10.08
CA ALA A 71 5.98 -14.54 10.47
C ALA A 71 4.46 -14.36 10.49
N ALA A 72 3.75 -14.85 9.47
CA ALA A 72 2.30 -14.79 9.40
C ALA A 72 1.63 -15.48 10.60
N GLN A 73 2.07 -16.68 10.93
CA GLN A 73 1.57 -17.43 12.10
C GLN A 73 1.72 -16.64 13.41
N LYS A 74 2.88 -15.99 13.60
CA LYS A 74 3.14 -15.20 14.81
C LYS A 74 2.28 -13.93 14.88
N ILE A 75 2.03 -13.28 13.74
CA ILE A 75 1.14 -12.10 13.65
C ILE A 75 -0.30 -12.51 13.98
N GLN A 76 -0.78 -13.59 13.38
CA GLN A 76 -2.11 -14.14 13.66
C GLN A 76 -2.27 -14.53 15.14
N ALA A 77 -1.24 -15.13 15.75
CA ALA A 77 -1.25 -15.54 17.15
C ALA A 77 -1.40 -14.37 18.14
N VAL A 78 -1.05 -13.15 17.75
CA VAL A 78 -1.26 -11.95 18.57
C VAL A 78 -2.54 -11.19 18.19
N GLY A 79 -3.43 -11.82 17.40
CA GLY A 79 -4.74 -11.26 17.03
C GLY A 79 -4.71 -10.20 15.95
N LYS A 80 -3.59 -10.06 15.20
CA LYS A 80 -3.47 -9.13 14.07
C LYS A 80 -3.59 -9.91 12.76
N GLN A 81 -4.01 -9.23 11.70
CA GLN A 81 -4.14 -9.80 10.36
C GLN A 81 -2.79 -9.71 9.61
N ALA A 82 -2.24 -10.86 9.27
CA ALA A 82 -1.05 -10.94 8.45
C ALA A 82 -1.41 -10.86 6.95
N ILE A 83 -0.71 -10.01 6.21
CA ILE A 83 -0.85 -9.87 4.75
C ILE A 83 0.53 -10.09 4.12
N PRO A 84 0.85 -11.30 3.68
CA PRO A 84 2.15 -11.59 3.08
C PRO A 84 2.27 -10.96 1.70
N HIS A 85 3.47 -10.47 1.36
CA HIS A 85 3.86 -10.25 -0.01
C HIS A 85 4.17 -11.59 -0.67
N ILE A 86 3.69 -11.78 -1.90
CA ILE A 86 4.01 -12.94 -2.73
C ILE A 86 4.64 -12.41 -4.01
N ALA A 87 5.95 -12.64 -4.14
CA ALA A 87 6.75 -12.13 -5.24
C ALA A 87 6.86 -13.17 -6.36
N ALA A 88 6.28 -12.88 -7.53
CA ALA A 88 6.20 -13.80 -8.67
C ALA A 88 7.55 -14.40 -9.06
N ARG A 89 8.57 -13.55 -9.18
CA ARG A 89 9.90 -13.95 -9.65
C ARG A 89 10.70 -14.75 -8.63
N SER A 90 10.18 -14.97 -7.43
CA SER A 90 10.81 -15.81 -6.40
C SER A 90 10.46 -17.28 -6.57
N PHE A 91 9.49 -17.64 -7.44
CA PHE A 91 9.04 -19.02 -7.61
C PHE A 91 9.62 -19.66 -8.86
N THR A 92 10.10 -20.91 -8.71
CA THR A 92 10.64 -21.73 -9.81
C THR A 92 9.55 -22.26 -10.73
N GLY A 93 8.35 -22.49 -10.21
CA GLY A 93 7.21 -23.02 -10.93
C GLY A 93 5.94 -23.06 -10.08
N ALA A 94 4.92 -23.75 -10.63
CA ALA A 94 3.64 -23.88 -9.96
C ALA A 94 3.71 -24.72 -8.68
N GLU A 95 4.56 -25.74 -8.65
CA GLU A 95 4.75 -26.63 -7.50
C GLU A 95 5.31 -25.87 -6.29
N ASP A 96 6.30 -25.02 -6.51
CA ASP A 96 6.93 -24.18 -5.49
C ASP A 96 5.95 -23.10 -4.96
N LEU A 97 5.18 -22.50 -5.87
CA LEU A 97 4.07 -21.60 -5.50
C LEU A 97 3.00 -22.33 -4.69
N GLU A 98 2.64 -23.54 -5.10
CA GLU A 98 1.62 -24.36 -4.43
C GLU A 98 2.04 -24.71 -2.99
N GLU A 99 3.29 -25.11 -2.78
CA GLU A 99 3.82 -25.37 -1.43
C GLU A 99 3.73 -24.13 -0.54
N CYS A 100 4.08 -22.96 -1.08
CA CYS A 100 3.96 -21.69 -0.38
C CYS A 100 2.50 -21.38 0.00
N LEU A 101 1.57 -21.47 -0.95
CA LEU A 101 0.16 -21.16 -0.70
C LEU A 101 -0.50 -22.13 0.28
N SER A 102 -0.14 -23.41 0.25
CA SER A 102 -0.58 -24.41 1.22
C SER A 102 -0.13 -24.06 2.65
N GLY A 103 1.11 -23.61 2.81
CA GLY A 103 1.61 -23.13 4.11
C GLY A 103 0.90 -21.87 4.60
N LEU A 104 0.58 -20.93 3.71
CA LEU A 104 -0.17 -19.72 4.03
C LEU A 104 -1.64 -20.01 4.39
N GLU A 105 -2.29 -20.95 3.68
CA GLU A 105 -3.64 -21.43 4.05
C GLU A 105 -3.63 -22.02 5.48
N ALA A 106 -2.65 -22.88 5.78
CA ALA A 106 -2.50 -23.45 7.11
C ALA A 106 -2.24 -22.40 8.21
N ALA A 107 -1.69 -21.24 7.84
CA ALA A 107 -1.52 -20.08 8.71
C ALA A 107 -2.78 -19.18 8.76
N GLY A 108 -3.88 -19.55 8.08
CA GLY A 108 -5.12 -18.79 8.07
C GLY A 108 -5.08 -17.51 7.23
N ILE A 109 -4.26 -17.47 6.18
CA ILE A 109 -4.12 -16.31 5.30
C ILE A 109 -5.17 -16.36 4.19
N GLU A 110 -6.00 -15.33 4.10
CA GLU A 110 -7.02 -15.15 3.07
C GLU A 110 -6.72 -14.01 2.10
N ARG A 111 -5.77 -13.12 2.46
CA ARG A 111 -5.35 -11.95 1.68
C ARG A 111 -3.84 -11.91 1.50
N ALA A 112 -3.39 -11.49 0.32
CA ALA A 112 -1.97 -11.32 0.01
C ALA A 112 -1.73 -10.09 -0.89
N LEU A 113 -0.58 -9.44 -0.72
CA LEU A 113 -0.07 -8.43 -1.66
C LEU A 113 0.78 -9.12 -2.73
N LEU A 114 0.31 -9.08 -3.98
CA LEU A 114 0.97 -9.71 -5.10
C LEU A 114 1.89 -8.72 -5.82
N ILE A 115 3.17 -9.03 -5.88
CA ILE A 115 4.21 -8.20 -6.49
C ILE A 115 5.00 -8.99 -7.53
N GLY A 116 5.61 -8.28 -8.48
CA GLY A 116 6.51 -8.90 -9.47
C GLY A 116 7.78 -9.47 -8.83
N GLY A 117 8.27 -8.81 -7.79
CA GLY A 117 9.56 -9.08 -7.14
C GLY A 117 10.71 -8.29 -7.77
N GLY A 118 11.78 -8.16 -7.03
CA GLY A 118 13.05 -7.56 -7.49
C GLY A 118 13.63 -8.33 -8.68
N HIS A 119 14.46 -7.58 -9.47
CA HIS A 119 14.81 -8.03 -10.74
C HIS A 119 16.09 -8.57 -10.96
N SER A 120 16.59 -9.41 -10.54
CA SER A 120 17.82 -9.91 -11.06
C SER A 120 17.64 -11.09 -11.95
N GLU A 121 17.23 -12.16 -11.59
CA GLU A 121 17.03 -13.34 -12.42
C GLU A 121 15.71 -13.99 -12.04
N LEU A 122 14.96 -14.46 -13.06
CA LEU A 122 13.78 -15.27 -12.81
C LEU A 122 14.22 -16.57 -12.14
N ALA A 123 13.63 -16.92 -11.01
CA ALA A 123 13.85 -18.24 -10.41
C ALA A 123 13.35 -19.36 -11.32
N GLY A 124 12.32 -19.07 -12.14
CA GLY A 124 11.71 -20.06 -13.04
C GLY A 124 10.82 -19.45 -14.10
N LYS A 125 9.67 -20.09 -14.34
CA LYS A 125 8.74 -19.73 -15.42
C LYS A 125 7.71 -18.66 -15.03
N ILE A 126 7.54 -18.37 -13.73
CA ILE A 126 6.60 -17.36 -13.25
C ILE A 126 7.32 -16.02 -13.29
N SER A 127 6.94 -15.15 -14.23
CA SER A 127 7.64 -13.88 -14.49
C SER A 127 6.91 -12.66 -13.94
N CYS A 128 5.62 -12.76 -13.75
CA CYS A 128 4.77 -11.65 -13.31
C CYS A 128 3.58 -12.16 -12.48
N VAL A 129 2.87 -11.22 -11.86
CA VAL A 129 1.67 -11.51 -11.04
C VAL A 129 0.60 -12.24 -11.85
N MET A 130 0.39 -11.86 -13.11
CA MET A 130 -0.62 -12.51 -13.94
C MET A 130 -0.30 -13.99 -14.22
N ASP A 131 0.98 -14.36 -14.29
CA ASP A 131 1.37 -15.77 -14.42
C ASP A 131 0.98 -16.56 -13.16
N MET A 132 1.19 -15.99 -11.96
CA MET A 132 0.75 -16.61 -10.71
C MET A 132 -0.77 -16.76 -10.65
N LEU A 133 -1.52 -15.71 -10.95
CA LEU A 133 -2.98 -15.70 -10.91
C LEU A 133 -3.60 -16.73 -11.86
N LYS A 134 -3.04 -16.88 -13.06
CA LYS A 134 -3.48 -17.86 -14.06
C LYS A 134 -3.28 -19.32 -13.67
N THR A 135 -2.48 -19.60 -12.64
CA THR A 135 -2.33 -20.98 -12.12
C THR A 135 -3.61 -21.51 -11.47
N GLY A 136 -4.51 -20.63 -11.01
CA GLY A 136 -5.70 -20.99 -10.23
C GLY A 136 -5.41 -21.46 -8.80
N LEU A 137 -4.15 -21.48 -8.38
CA LEU A 137 -3.75 -22.00 -7.07
C LEU A 137 -4.24 -21.14 -5.89
N PHE A 138 -4.34 -19.83 -6.07
CA PHE A 138 -4.84 -18.95 -5.01
C PHE A 138 -6.24 -19.32 -4.55
N ALA A 139 -7.16 -19.53 -5.48
CA ALA A 139 -8.52 -19.96 -5.17
C ALA A 139 -8.56 -21.37 -4.56
N LYS A 140 -7.68 -22.27 -4.99
CA LYS A 140 -7.54 -23.62 -4.43
C LYS A 140 -7.19 -23.58 -2.93
N TYR A 141 -6.36 -22.62 -2.53
CA TYR A 141 -5.89 -22.44 -1.14
C TYR A 141 -6.60 -21.29 -0.39
N GLY A 142 -7.83 -20.94 -0.81
CA GLY A 142 -8.69 -20.01 -0.05
C GLY A 142 -8.23 -18.55 -0.04
N ILE A 143 -7.21 -18.18 -0.80
CA ILE A 143 -6.74 -16.78 -0.90
C ILE A 143 -7.56 -16.08 -1.99
N ASN A 144 -8.59 -15.34 -1.57
CA ASN A 144 -9.57 -14.70 -2.46
C ASN A 144 -9.57 -13.17 -2.36
N ALA A 145 -8.64 -12.60 -1.62
CA ALA A 145 -8.47 -11.17 -1.45
C ALA A 145 -7.05 -10.77 -1.84
N PHE A 146 -6.94 -9.82 -2.77
CA PHE A 146 -5.67 -9.43 -3.35
C PHE A 146 -5.39 -7.95 -3.15
N ASP A 147 -4.15 -7.64 -2.82
CA ASP A 147 -3.63 -6.30 -2.89
C ASP A 147 -2.65 -6.23 -4.06
N PHE A 148 -2.74 -5.16 -4.86
CA PHE A 148 -1.87 -4.94 -6.01
C PHE A 148 -1.05 -3.67 -5.83
N ALA A 149 0.23 -3.74 -6.17
CA ALA A 149 1.13 -2.60 -6.02
C ALA A 149 0.74 -1.44 -6.96
N GLY A 150 0.57 -0.26 -6.37
CA GLY A 150 0.43 1.02 -7.06
C GLY A 150 1.73 1.81 -7.03
N HIS A 151 2.01 2.59 -8.08
CA HIS A 151 3.24 3.36 -8.20
C HIS A 151 2.91 4.80 -8.63
N PRO A 152 2.61 5.71 -7.68
CA PRO A 152 2.26 7.10 -8.01
C PRO A 152 3.34 7.82 -8.83
N GLU A 153 4.62 7.59 -8.50
CA GLU A 153 5.77 8.17 -9.22
C GLU A 153 6.23 7.35 -10.43
N GLY A 154 5.46 6.30 -10.79
CA GLY A 154 5.84 5.29 -11.78
C GLY A 154 6.79 4.24 -11.21
N ASN A 155 6.94 3.14 -11.94
CA ASN A 155 7.86 2.06 -11.59
C ASN A 155 9.03 2.05 -12.60
N PRO A 156 10.29 2.27 -12.16
CA PRO A 156 11.43 2.29 -13.07
C PRO A 156 11.69 0.96 -13.77
N ASP A 157 11.27 -0.14 -13.16
CA ASP A 157 11.48 -1.50 -13.65
C ASP A 157 10.32 -2.00 -14.51
N ASP A 158 9.19 -1.30 -14.48
CA ASP A 158 8.00 -1.58 -15.29
C ASP A 158 7.33 -0.29 -15.75
N PRO A 159 7.72 0.25 -16.90
CA PRO A 159 7.10 1.47 -17.45
C PRO A 159 5.59 1.34 -17.70
N ASN A 160 5.07 0.11 -17.80
CA ASN A 160 3.66 -0.19 -18.01
C ASN A 160 2.93 -0.55 -16.70
N SER A 161 3.53 -0.30 -15.54
CA SER A 161 2.99 -0.69 -14.23
C SER A 161 1.54 -0.27 -14.00
N ALA A 162 1.15 0.92 -14.49
CA ALA A 162 -0.23 1.39 -14.41
C ALA A 162 -1.21 0.53 -15.24
N VAL A 163 -0.80 0.11 -16.44
CA VAL A 163 -1.60 -0.78 -17.30
C VAL A 163 -1.73 -2.16 -16.66
N HIS A 164 -0.61 -2.72 -16.22
CA HIS A 164 -0.58 -4.04 -15.56
C HIS A 164 -1.36 -4.05 -14.23
N MET A 165 -1.42 -2.92 -13.52
CA MET A 165 -2.27 -2.80 -12.33
C MET A 165 -3.76 -2.87 -12.72
N LEU A 166 -4.18 -2.12 -13.73
CA LEU A 166 -5.57 -2.15 -14.21
C LEU A 166 -5.98 -3.53 -14.73
N GLU A 167 -5.09 -4.26 -15.39
CA GLU A 167 -5.31 -5.64 -15.83
C GLU A 167 -5.57 -6.58 -14.64
N LYS A 168 -4.79 -6.45 -13.58
CA LYS A 168 -4.96 -7.24 -12.35
C LYS A 168 -6.27 -6.92 -11.63
N LEU A 169 -6.63 -5.65 -11.54
CA LEU A 169 -7.92 -5.23 -10.94
C LEU A 169 -9.10 -5.79 -11.73
N ARG A 170 -9.05 -5.72 -13.06
CA ARG A 170 -10.08 -6.30 -13.92
C ARG A 170 -10.17 -7.82 -13.76
N TRP A 171 -9.02 -8.49 -13.74
CA TRP A 171 -8.99 -9.93 -13.49
C TRP A 171 -9.66 -10.30 -12.15
N ALA A 172 -9.35 -9.56 -11.07
CA ALA A 172 -9.95 -9.81 -9.77
C ALA A 172 -11.47 -9.61 -9.79
N GLU A 173 -11.96 -8.57 -10.45
CA GLU A 173 -13.39 -8.31 -10.65
C GLU A 173 -14.06 -9.46 -11.41
N GLU A 174 -13.46 -9.94 -12.51
CA GLU A 174 -13.94 -11.07 -13.30
C GLU A 174 -14.01 -12.39 -12.50
N GLN A 175 -13.11 -12.56 -11.53
CA GLN A 175 -13.10 -13.70 -10.61
C GLN A 175 -14.01 -13.53 -9.38
N GLY A 176 -14.63 -12.38 -9.20
CA GLY A 176 -15.38 -12.04 -7.99
C GLY A 176 -14.51 -11.92 -6.73
N ALA A 177 -13.22 -11.68 -6.90
CA ALA A 177 -12.25 -11.54 -5.82
C ALA A 177 -12.20 -10.10 -5.30
N SER A 178 -11.96 -9.94 -4.00
CA SER A 178 -11.72 -8.63 -3.40
C SER A 178 -10.35 -8.10 -3.81
N ALA A 179 -10.28 -6.84 -4.27
CA ALA A 179 -9.00 -6.24 -4.67
C ALA A 179 -8.84 -4.81 -4.11
N ARG A 180 -7.63 -4.51 -3.64
CA ARG A 180 -7.19 -3.18 -3.17
C ARG A 180 -5.89 -2.79 -3.89
N ILE A 181 -5.58 -1.49 -3.85
CA ILE A 181 -4.32 -0.95 -4.32
C ILE A 181 -3.50 -0.54 -3.12
N VAL A 182 -2.29 -1.08 -2.97
CA VAL A 182 -1.32 -0.65 -1.95
C VAL A 182 -0.17 0.03 -2.66
N THR A 183 0.06 1.32 -2.37
CA THR A 183 1.04 2.06 -3.15
C THR A 183 2.45 1.94 -2.57
N GLN A 184 3.44 2.07 -3.44
CA GLN A 184 4.78 2.44 -3.03
C GLN A 184 4.71 3.79 -2.30
N TRP A 185 5.59 4.01 -1.32
CA TRP A 185 5.67 5.29 -0.63
C TRP A 185 6.13 6.42 -1.57
N SER A 186 5.65 7.64 -1.30
CA SER A 186 6.05 8.85 -2.00
C SER A 186 6.19 10.03 -1.03
N LEU A 187 7.01 11.01 -1.40
CA LEU A 187 7.09 12.32 -0.77
C LEU A 187 6.52 13.42 -1.68
N ASP A 188 6.12 13.05 -2.90
CA ASP A 188 5.53 13.97 -3.87
C ASP A 188 4.00 13.89 -3.78
N THR A 189 3.44 14.74 -2.92
CA THR A 189 2.00 14.77 -2.63
C THR A 189 1.18 15.22 -3.84
N GLU A 190 1.70 16.14 -4.66
CA GLU A 190 1.04 16.60 -5.87
C GLU A 190 0.92 15.47 -6.91
N CYS A 191 2.04 14.77 -7.17
CA CYS A 191 2.07 13.63 -8.06
C CYS A 191 1.13 12.52 -7.58
N THR A 192 1.14 12.25 -6.27
CA THR A 192 0.30 11.22 -5.64
C THR A 192 -1.19 11.54 -5.76
N ASN A 193 -1.60 12.76 -5.43
CA ASN A 193 -2.98 13.19 -5.53
C ASN A 193 -3.48 13.17 -6.99
N ALA A 194 -2.64 13.63 -7.93
CA ALA A 194 -2.96 13.58 -9.37
C ALA A 194 -3.12 12.13 -9.86
N TRP A 195 -2.28 11.21 -9.37
CA TRP A 195 -2.37 9.79 -9.72
C TRP A 195 -3.67 9.17 -9.19
N ILE A 196 -4.06 9.44 -7.93
CA ILE A 196 -5.32 8.97 -7.34
C ILE A 196 -6.52 9.51 -8.14
N SER A 197 -6.55 10.84 -8.40
CA SER A 197 -7.62 11.46 -9.19
C SER A 197 -7.75 10.84 -10.57
N GLY A 198 -6.61 10.61 -11.26
CA GLY A 198 -6.60 9.96 -12.57
C GLY A 198 -7.09 8.50 -12.55
N LEU A 199 -6.97 7.78 -11.44
CA LEU A 199 -7.57 6.45 -11.29
C LEU A 199 -9.09 6.56 -11.10
N ARG A 200 -9.55 7.47 -10.24
CA ARG A 200 -10.99 7.69 -10.01
C ARG A 200 -11.70 8.15 -11.30
N GLU A 201 -11.09 9.02 -12.09
CA GLU A 201 -11.60 9.44 -13.41
C GLU A 201 -11.73 8.28 -14.40
N LYS A 202 -10.89 7.25 -14.29
CA LYS A 202 -10.97 6.02 -15.08
C LYS A 202 -11.96 5.00 -14.52
N GLY A 203 -12.70 5.34 -13.46
CA GLY A 203 -13.69 4.46 -12.84
C GLY A 203 -13.11 3.41 -11.89
N VAL A 204 -11.86 3.53 -11.48
CA VAL A 204 -11.26 2.64 -10.47
C VAL A 204 -11.78 3.02 -9.10
N ASN A 205 -12.66 2.21 -8.53
CA ASN A 205 -13.28 2.42 -7.21
C ASN A 205 -12.67 1.54 -6.10
N ASN A 206 -11.67 0.72 -6.43
CA ASN A 206 -10.98 -0.11 -5.46
C ASN A 206 -10.36 0.73 -4.34
N PRO A 207 -10.36 0.25 -3.08
CA PRO A 207 -9.70 0.96 -1.99
C PRO A 207 -8.22 1.19 -2.28
N ILE A 208 -7.72 2.37 -1.91
CA ILE A 208 -6.33 2.78 -2.07
C ILE A 208 -5.70 2.91 -0.68
N HIS A 209 -4.77 2.03 -0.37
CA HIS A 209 -3.92 2.10 0.81
C HIS A 209 -2.62 2.80 0.43
N LEU A 210 -2.46 4.02 0.93
CA LEU A 210 -1.41 4.92 0.46
C LEU A 210 -0.13 4.77 1.27
N GLY A 211 0.97 4.45 0.61
CA GLY A 211 2.28 4.25 1.19
C GLY A 211 2.91 5.53 1.73
N ILE A 212 3.28 5.53 3.00
CA ILE A 212 3.92 6.66 3.69
C ILE A 212 5.19 6.20 4.40
N PRO A 213 6.31 6.93 4.26
CA PRO A 213 7.51 6.61 5.02
C PRO A 213 7.33 7.03 6.48
N GLY A 214 7.57 6.13 7.43
CA GLY A 214 7.58 6.42 8.84
C GLY A 214 8.70 7.40 9.26
N PRO A 215 8.69 7.89 10.50
CA PRO A 215 9.68 8.82 11.01
C PRO A 215 11.10 8.28 10.85
N SER A 216 11.92 8.96 10.06
CA SER A 216 13.28 8.53 9.76
C SER A 216 14.19 9.69 9.39
N THR A 217 15.50 9.45 9.40
CA THR A 217 16.46 10.48 8.98
C THR A 217 16.43 10.66 7.46
N LEU A 218 16.77 11.85 6.99
CA LEU A 218 16.88 12.14 5.58
C LEU A 218 17.84 11.16 4.85
N LYS A 219 18.95 10.80 5.52
CA LYS A 219 19.90 9.80 5.02
C LYS A 219 19.23 8.45 4.80
N THR A 220 18.40 8.01 5.73
CA THR A 220 17.64 6.76 5.64
C THR A 220 16.64 6.82 4.49
N LEU A 221 15.86 7.90 4.39
CA LEU A 221 14.91 8.09 3.29
C LEU A 221 15.59 8.06 1.91
N MET A 222 16.74 8.74 1.76
CA MET A 222 17.52 8.73 0.52
C MET A 222 17.98 7.31 0.14
N ARG A 223 18.39 6.51 1.13
CA ARG A 223 18.78 5.11 0.90
C ARG A 223 17.60 4.28 0.39
N PHE A 224 16.43 4.38 1.06
CA PHE A 224 15.24 3.64 0.65
C PHE A 224 14.65 4.15 -0.66
N ALA A 225 14.70 5.46 -0.94
CA ALA A 225 14.28 6.01 -2.23
C ALA A 225 15.07 5.38 -3.40
N LYS A 226 16.38 5.17 -3.20
CA LYS A 226 17.21 4.48 -4.18
C LYS A 226 16.85 3.00 -4.32
N ILE A 227 16.63 2.30 -3.22
CA ILE A 227 16.28 0.86 -3.20
C ILE A 227 14.91 0.63 -3.84
N CYS A 228 13.93 1.46 -3.51
CA CYS A 228 12.55 1.35 -4.00
C CYS A 228 12.33 1.99 -5.36
N GLY A 229 13.35 2.62 -5.96
CA GLY A 229 13.24 3.27 -7.28
C GLY A 229 12.37 4.52 -7.31
N VAL A 230 12.17 5.20 -6.16
CA VAL A 230 11.29 6.38 -6.02
C VAL A 230 12.04 7.63 -6.48
N LYS A 231 11.81 8.07 -7.73
CA LYS A 231 12.63 9.10 -8.41
C LYS A 231 12.28 10.52 -8.02
N ALA A 232 10.99 10.89 -7.98
CA ALA A 232 10.54 12.24 -7.65
C ALA A 232 10.84 12.53 -6.18
N SER A 233 10.56 11.59 -5.27
CA SER A 233 10.97 11.68 -3.87
C SER A 233 12.49 11.83 -3.71
N THR A 234 13.30 11.19 -4.56
CA THR A 234 14.76 11.42 -4.56
C THR A 234 15.10 12.87 -4.90
N THR A 235 14.36 13.50 -5.79
CA THR A 235 14.56 14.93 -6.16
C THR A 235 14.14 15.84 -5.01
N VAL A 236 13.01 15.58 -4.36
CA VAL A 236 12.54 16.31 -3.17
C VAL A 236 13.59 16.21 -2.04
N LEU A 237 14.06 15.00 -1.76
CA LEU A 237 15.07 14.76 -0.73
C LEU A 237 16.39 15.46 -1.02
N ARG A 238 16.85 15.50 -2.29
CA ARG A 238 18.07 16.21 -2.68
C ARG A 238 17.95 17.71 -2.48
N LYS A 239 16.81 18.31 -2.82
CA LYS A 239 16.55 19.73 -2.58
C LYS A 239 16.57 20.07 -1.09
N GLN A 240 16.07 19.20 -0.22
CA GLN A 240 16.09 19.37 1.23
C GLN A 240 17.48 19.09 1.83
N GLY A 241 18.27 18.20 1.23
CA GLY A 241 19.54 17.69 1.74
C GLY A 241 20.78 18.56 1.50
N LEU A 242 20.64 19.74 0.88
CA LEU A 242 21.76 20.69 0.68
C LEU A 242 22.32 21.25 2.01
N ASN A 243 21.66 20.99 3.11
CA ASN A 243 22.11 21.37 4.44
C ASN A 243 22.49 20.12 5.24
N LEU A 244 23.80 19.83 5.36
CA LEU A 244 24.35 18.65 6.03
C LEU A 244 23.81 18.43 7.45
N SER A 245 23.50 19.52 8.16
CA SER A 245 22.92 19.45 9.51
C SER A 245 21.53 18.77 9.52
N LYS A 246 20.76 18.88 8.44
CA LYS A 246 19.41 18.27 8.33
C LYS A 246 19.44 16.77 8.08
N LEU A 247 20.56 16.21 7.63
CA LEU A 247 20.67 14.76 7.30
C LEU A 247 20.47 13.85 8.51
N MET A 248 20.70 14.35 9.71
CA MET A 248 20.59 13.59 10.96
C MET A 248 19.28 13.82 11.71
N PHE A 249 18.50 14.82 11.33
CA PHE A 249 17.21 15.07 11.96
C PHE A 249 16.16 14.06 11.48
N VAL A 250 15.33 13.61 12.41
CA VAL A 250 14.20 12.74 12.11
C VAL A 250 13.08 13.58 11.49
N ASN A 251 12.67 13.22 10.27
CA ASN A 251 11.53 13.81 9.61
C ASN A 251 10.29 12.98 9.97
N LYS A 252 9.24 13.63 10.41
CA LYS A 252 7.92 13.04 10.67
C LYS A 252 7.03 13.27 9.44
N PRO A 253 6.14 12.33 9.10
CA PRO A 253 5.30 12.44 7.90
C PRO A 253 4.06 13.32 8.04
N ASP A 254 3.84 13.97 9.19
CA ASP A 254 2.63 14.74 9.50
C ASP A 254 2.22 15.68 8.35
N LYS A 255 3.14 16.51 7.86
CA LYS A 255 2.88 17.45 6.76
C LYS A 255 2.53 16.78 5.43
N ILE A 256 3.08 15.59 5.18
CA ILE A 256 2.75 14.82 3.97
C ILE A 256 1.30 14.36 4.05
N ILE A 257 0.89 13.86 5.22
CA ILE A 257 -0.48 13.38 5.45
C ILE A 257 -1.50 14.51 5.27
N GLU A 258 -1.20 15.70 5.80
CA GLU A 258 -2.05 16.90 5.68
C GLU A 258 -2.33 17.29 4.22
N GLU A 259 -1.42 16.99 3.30
CA GLU A 259 -1.54 17.34 1.88
C GLU A 259 -2.17 16.22 1.02
N LEU A 260 -2.23 14.99 1.51
CA LEU A 260 -2.73 13.85 0.75
C LEU A 260 -4.26 13.77 0.76
N ARG A 261 -4.83 13.34 -0.37
CA ARG A 261 -6.28 13.28 -0.57
C ARG A 261 -6.69 12.02 -1.35
N GLY A 262 -7.93 11.55 -1.13
CA GLY A 262 -8.57 10.53 -1.96
C GLY A 262 -8.11 9.09 -1.70
N TYR A 263 -7.37 8.86 -0.62
CA TYR A 263 -7.01 7.52 -0.15
C TYR A 263 -8.07 6.98 0.83
N ASP A 264 -8.07 5.67 1.02
CA ASP A 264 -8.98 4.99 1.94
C ASP A 264 -8.27 4.57 3.25
N GLN A 265 -6.96 4.30 3.19
CA GLN A 265 -6.12 3.91 4.34
C GLN A 265 -4.69 4.37 4.13
N LEU A 266 -3.95 4.58 5.23
CA LEU A 266 -2.52 4.83 5.18
C LEU A 266 -1.74 3.53 5.47
N HIS A 267 -0.69 3.30 4.67
CA HIS A 267 0.21 2.16 4.78
C HIS A 267 1.61 2.62 5.16
N LEU A 268 2.06 2.26 6.36
CA LEU A 268 3.30 2.78 6.93
C LEU A 268 4.50 1.89 6.62
N PHE A 269 5.53 2.48 6.02
CA PHE A 269 6.86 1.89 5.86
C PHE A 269 7.76 2.33 7.03
N PRO A 270 8.06 1.48 8.01
CA PRO A 270 8.77 1.89 9.23
C PRO A 270 10.29 1.99 9.00
N PHE A 271 10.74 2.84 8.08
CA PHE A 271 12.16 3.00 7.70
C PHE A 271 13.08 3.43 8.83
N GLY A 272 12.55 4.07 9.85
CA GLY A 272 13.28 4.45 11.05
C GLY A 272 13.21 3.42 12.19
N GLY A 273 12.62 2.25 11.91
CA GLY A 273 12.36 1.17 12.88
C GLY A 273 10.92 1.14 13.38
N ILE A 274 10.46 -0.05 13.77
CA ILE A 274 9.09 -0.31 14.23
C ILE A 274 8.80 0.48 15.51
N GLU A 275 9.68 0.44 16.50
CA GLU A 275 9.50 1.14 17.77
C GLU A 275 9.26 2.64 17.58
N ARG A 276 10.09 3.31 16.79
CA ARG A 276 9.95 4.74 16.52
C ARG A 276 8.66 5.06 15.76
N SER A 277 8.33 4.24 14.80
CA SER A 277 7.12 4.40 13.99
C SER A 277 5.86 4.21 14.83
N SER A 278 5.86 3.21 15.70
CA SER A 278 4.77 2.93 16.64
C SER A 278 4.57 4.06 17.67
N ALA A 279 5.66 4.56 18.24
CA ALA A 279 5.61 5.69 19.16
C ALA A 279 5.03 6.95 18.49
N TRP A 280 5.48 7.25 17.26
CA TRP A 280 4.94 8.39 16.50
C TRP A 280 3.46 8.20 16.16
N LEU A 281 3.03 7.00 15.73
CA LEU A 281 1.63 6.71 15.42
C LEU A 281 0.72 6.90 16.64
N THR A 282 1.17 6.45 17.82
CA THR A 282 0.42 6.64 19.07
C THR A 282 0.29 8.14 19.41
N GLU A 283 1.37 8.92 19.23
CA GLU A 283 1.35 10.37 19.41
C GLU A 283 0.40 11.04 18.38
N TRP A 284 0.46 10.62 17.12
CA TRP A 284 -0.37 11.15 16.03
C TRP A 284 -1.85 10.89 16.28
N GLN A 285 -2.22 9.65 16.63
CA GLN A 285 -3.59 9.26 16.95
C GLN A 285 -4.15 10.08 18.12
N THR A 286 -3.35 10.35 19.14
CA THR A 286 -3.78 11.14 20.29
C THR A 286 -4.08 12.60 19.93
N LYS A 287 -3.35 13.18 19.00
CA LYS A 287 -3.56 14.56 18.52
C LYS A 287 -4.83 14.70 17.68
N SER A 288 -5.17 13.67 16.93
CA SER A 288 -6.38 13.65 16.07
C SER A 288 -7.70 13.57 16.88
N TYR A 289 -7.63 13.38 18.20
CA TYR A 289 -8.80 13.36 19.10
C TYR A 289 -8.95 14.64 19.94
N ILE A 290 -8.07 15.64 19.78
CA ILE A 290 -8.12 16.93 20.50
C ILE A 290 -8.55 18.04 19.54
#